data_769b9be92593425a7c7df1c628ee72fd
#
_entry.id   769b9be92593425a7c7df1c628ee72fd
#
_cell.length_a   1.000
_cell.length_b   1.000
_cell.length_c   1.000
_cell.angle_alpha   90.00
_cell.angle_beta   90.00
_cell.angle_gamma   90.00
#
_symmetry.space_group_name_H-M   'P 1'
#
loop_
_entity.id
_entity.type
_entity.pdbx_description
1 polymer ?
#
loop_
_entity_poly.entity_id
_entity_poly.type
_entity_poly.pdbx_seq_one_letter_code
_entity_poly.pdbx_strand_id
1 'polypeptide(L)'
;MKKVVFVFFFVSILFSCNNDKTEYEKNLNHFKTLIEDINTYFIDSTLDTLDISNYYTEGFIFYSYPAGHKKGVKTSKVDYINNLNQMKKMNMSINIGHSIYLPGIDEKSHEINGSVRVYYGATISVDTNNIEFSGYQTVNFKDGKISEIWEWADYGGVNNQLNELIK
;
A
#
# COMPACT_ATOMS: atom_id res chain seq x y z
N MET A 1 -34.31 -30.07 -25.94
CA MET A 1 -33.42 -28.91 -26.08
C MET A 1 -33.48 -27.90 -24.95
N LYS A 2 -34.52 -27.79 -24.10
CA LYS A 2 -34.61 -26.81 -22.98
C LYS A 2 -33.72 -27.13 -21.75
N LYS A 3 -33.29 -28.38 -21.53
CA LYS A 3 -32.48 -28.78 -20.37
C LYS A 3 -30.97 -28.46 -20.51
N VAL A 4 -30.45 -28.34 -21.72
CA VAL A 4 -29.03 -28.05 -21.97
C VAL A 4 -28.68 -26.59 -21.72
N VAL A 5 -29.61 -25.64 -21.99
CA VAL A 5 -29.42 -24.22 -21.77
C VAL A 5 -29.32 -23.86 -20.28
N PHE A 6 -30.04 -24.59 -19.43
CA PHE A 6 -30.01 -24.36 -17.97
C PHE A 6 -28.69 -24.81 -17.30
N VAL A 7 -28.05 -25.85 -17.82
CA VAL A 7 -26.75 -26.32 -17.32
C VAL A 7 -25.62 -25.37 -17.71
N PHE A 8 -25.70 -24.75 -18.91
CA PHE A 8 -24.69 -23.77 -19.34
C PHE A 8 -24.75 -22.46 -18.55
N PHE A 9 -25.93 -22.03 -18.12
CA PHE A 9 -26.09 -20.82 -17.29
C PHE A 9 -25.60 -21.04 -15.86
N PHE A 10 -25.71 -22.26 -15.33
CA PHE A 10 -25.22 -22.59 -13.98
C PHE A 10 -23.68 -22.73 -13.91
N VAL A 11 -23.05 -23.17 -15.01
CA VAL A 11 -21.58 -23.29 -15.10
C VAL A 11 -20.92 -21.93 -15.20
N SER A 12 -21.53 -20.93 -15.87
CA SER A 12 -20.97 -19.57 -15.96
C SER A 12 -20.95 -18.81 -14.63
N ILE A 13 -21.86 -19.12 -13.70
CA ILE A 13 -21.89 -18.49 -12.37
C ILE A 13 -20.74 -19.00 -11.47
N LEU A 14 -20.30 -20.24 -11.65
CA LEU A 14 -19.21 -20.83 -10.84
C LEU A 14 -17.81 -20.29 -11.23
N PHE A 15 -17.65 -19.75 -12.44
CA PHE A 15 -16.36 -19.18 -12.88
C PHE A 15 -16.16 -17.72 -12.43
N SER A 16 -17.20 -16.97 -12.08
CA SER A 16 -17.09 -15.58 -11.64
C SER A 16 -16.44 -15.46 -10.26
N CYS A 17 -16.80 -16.32 -9.31
CA CYS A 17 -16.25 -16.27 -7.95
C CYS A 17 -14.75 -16.57 -7.81
N ASN A 18 -14.14 -17.26 -8.77
CA ASN A 18 -12.71 -17.61 -8.73
C ASN A 18 -11.80 -16.48 -9.24
N ASN A 19 -12.30 -15.57 -10.10
CA ASN A 19 -11.48 -14.52 -10.70
C ASN A 19 -11.08 -13.45 -9.67
N ASP A 20 -12.01 -13.02 -8.83
CA ASP A 20 -11.80 -11.89 -7.90
C ASP A 20 -10.85 -12.28 -6.77
N LYS A 21 -10.94 -13.50 -6.28
CA LYS A 21 -9.98 -14.05 -5.31
C LYS A 21 -8.58 -14.16 -5.92
N THR A 22 -8.48 -14.59 -7.17
CA THR A 22 -7.21 -14.71 -7.89
C THR A 22 -6.59 -13.33 -8.16
N GLU A 23 -7.42 -12.32 -8.46
CA GLU A 23 -6.96 -10.94 -8.64
C GLU A 23 -6.43 -10.36 -7.32
N TYR A 24 -7.18 -10.52 -6.23
CA TYR A 24 -6.69 -10.12 -4.90
C TYR A 24 -5.34 -10.75 -4.55
N GLU A 25 -5.18 -12.07 -4.77
CA GLU A 25 -3.94 -12.79 -4.46
C GLU A 25 -2.74 -12.27 -5.28
N LYS A 26 -2.95 -11.95 -6.57
CA LYS A 26 -1.92 -11.33 -7.43
C LYS A 26 -1.56 -9.93 -6.92
N ASN A 27 -2.55 -9.11 -6.63
CA ASN A 27 -2.36 -7.75 -6.14
C ASN A 27 -1.70 -7.73 -4.76
N LEU A 28 -2.06 -8.66 -3.87
CA LEU A 28 -1.42 -8.84 -2.58
C LEU A 28 0.07 -9.20 -2.73
N ASN A 29 0.39 -10.14 -3.61
CA ASN A 29 1.80 -10.51 -3.85
C ASN A 29 2.58 -9.33 -4.44
N HIS A 30 2.01 -8.60 -5.39
CA HIS A 30 2.62 -7.39 -5.95
C HIS A 30 2.90 -6.34 -4.87
N PHE A 31 1.95 -6.10 -3.96
CA PHE A 31 2.13 -5.17 -2.85
C PHE A 31 3.18 -5.64 -1.84
N LYS A 32 3.21 -6.93 -1.50
CA LYS A 32 4.23 -7.49 -0.60
C LYS A 32 5.64 -7.32 -1.17
N THR A 33 5.82 -7.61 -2.46
CA THR A 33 7.13 -7.40 -3.13
C THR A 33 7.55 -5.93 -3.08
N LEU A 34 6.62 -4.99 -3.31
CA LEU A 34 6.91 -3.56 -3.15
C LEU A 34 7.40 -3.23 -1.72
N ILE A 35 6.76 -3.77 -0.68
CA ILE A 35 7.17 -3.53 0.71
C ILE A 35 8.57 -4.11 0.97
N GLU A 36 8.86 -5.30 0.45
CA GLU A 36 10.18 -5.92 0.54
C GLU A 36 11.25 -5.08 -0.16
N ASP A 37 10.97 -4.53 -1.34
CA ASP A 37 11.88 -3.66 -2.07
C ASP A 37 12.14 -2.35 -1.32
N ILE A 38 11.10 -1.74 -0.73
CA ILE A 38 11.25 -0.54 0.11
C ILE A 38 12.13 -0.84 1.33
N ASN A 39 11.84 -1.91 2.05
CA ASN A 39 12.63 -2.30 3.22
C ASN A 39 14.10 -2.59 2.84
N THR A 40 14.32 -3.32 1.75
CA THR A 40 15.67 -3.64 1.23
C THR A 40 16.42 -2.37 0.86
N TYR A 41 15.76 -1.41 0.20
CA TYR A 41 16.37 -0.13 -0.15
C TYR A 41 16.93 0.61 1.08
N PHE A 42 16.19 0.62 2.18
CA PHE A 42 16.66 1.32 3.39
C PHE A 42 17.76 0.57 4.15
N ILE A 43 17.80 -0.75 4.06
CA ILE A 43 18.83 -1.58 4.71
C ILE A 43 20.14 -1.61 3.89
N ASP A 44 20.04 -1.70 2.57
CA ASP A 44 21.19 -1.82 1.68
C ASP A 44 21.84 -0.44 1.43
N SER A 45 23.00 -0.22 2.03
CA SER A 45 23.76 1.03 1.87
C SER A 45 24.35 1.24 0.47
N THR A 46 24.33 0.21 -0.38
CA THR A 46 24.84 0.31 -1.76
C THR A 46 23.81 0.86 -2.75
N LEU A 47 22.54 0.89 -2.36
CA LEU A 47 21.44 1.40 -3.17
C LEU A 47 21.27 2.91 -2.98
N ASP A 48 21.63 3.71 -3.96
CA ASP A 48 21.50 5.18 -3.91
C ASP A 48 20.11 5.70 -4.30
N THR A 49 19.35 4.91 -5.06
CA THR A 49 18.01 5.28 -5.56
C THR A 49 17.02 4.15 -5.42
N LEU A 50 15.78 4.48 -5.07
CA LEU A 50 14.67 3.54 -4.99
C LEU A 50 13.95 3.47 -6.35
N ASP A 51 14.05 2.35 -7.02
CA ASP A 51 13.35 2.09 -8.30
C ASP A 51 12.09 1.25 -8.09
N ILE A 52 11.02 1.92 -7.69
CA ILE A 52 9.69 1.32 -7.51
C ILE A 52 8.63 1.89 -8.45
N SER A 53 9.04 2.69 -9.45
CA SER A 53 8.11 3.38 -10.34
C SER A 53 7.17 2.41 -11.09
N ASN A 54 7.66 1.20 -11.41
CA ASN A 54 6.92 0.19 -12.15
C ASN A 54 5.77 -0.45 -11.38
N TYR A 55 5.77 -0.36 -10.04
CA TYR A 55 4.67 -0.86 -9.19
C TYR A 55 3.41 -0.02 -9.32
N TYR A 56 3.53 1.24 -9.75
CA TYR A 56 2.45 2.21 -9.77
C TYR A 56 1.97 2.54 -11.18
N THR A 57 0.68 2.91 -11.29
CA THR A 57 0.18 3.54 -12.52
C THR A 57 0.80 4.93 -12.72
N GLU A 58 0.70 5.47 -13.95
CA GLU A 58 1.18 6.86 -14.20
C GLU A 58 0.38 7.90 -13.39
N GLY A 59 -0.90 7.66 -13.19
CA GLY A 59 -1.78 8.55 -12.40
C GLY A 59 -1.85 8.21 -10.92
N PHE A 60 -0.88 7.47 -10.36
CA PHE A 60 -0.88 7.10 -8.95
C PHE A 60 -0.94 8.30 -8.02
N ILE A 61 -1.76 8.20 -6.98
CA ILE A 61 -1.87 9.19 -5.90
C ILE A 61 -1.79 8.47 -4.54
N PHE A 62 -0.91 8.95 -3.68
CA PHE A 62 -0.90 8.62 -2.27
C PHE A 62 -1.72 9.67 -1.50
N TYR A 63 -2.67 9.22 -0.67
CA TYR A 63 -3.48 10.06 0.20
C TYR A 63 -3.12 9.77 1.65
N SER A 64 -2.58 10.76 2.36
CA SER A 64 -2.45 10.71 3.81
C SER A 64 -3.62 11.44 4.48
N TYR A 65 -4.10 10.91 5.61
CA TYR A 65 -5.25 11.47 6.35
C TYR A 65 -4.84 11.95 7.75
N PRO A 66 -4.01 13.00 7.86
CA PRO A 66 -3.71 13.60 9.16
C PRO A 66 -4.93 14.32 9.72
N ALA A 67 -4.96 14.53 11.04
CA ALA A 67 -6.03 15.24 11.71
C ALA A 67 -6.30 16.62 11.06
N GLY A 68 -7.57 16.97 10.88
CA GLY A 68 -7.99 18.20 10.22
C GLY A 68 -8.10 18.15 8.69
N HIS A 69 -7.61 17.10 8.03
CA HIS A 69 -7.63 16.97 6.56
C HIS A 69 -8.61 15.87 6.09
N LYS A 70 -9.93 16.14 6.20
CA LYS A 70 -10.99 15.16 5.85
C LYS A 70 -10.92 14.60 4.43
N LYS A 71 -10.36 15.37 3.47
CA LYS A 71 -10.20 14.94 2.06
C LYS A 71 -8.88 14.25 1.79
N GLY A 72 -8.04 14.11 2.81
CA GLY A 72 -6.67 13.66 2.69
C GLY A 72 -5.74 14.72 2.05
N VAL A 73 -4.44 14.53 2.24
CA VAL A 73 -3.38 15.28 1.57
C VAL A 73 -2.88 14.40 0.42
N LYS A 74 -2.83 14.96 -0.78
CA LYS A 74 -2.42 14.24 -1.99
C LYS A 74 -0.93 14.37 -2.22
N THR A 75 -0.29 13.25 -2.52
CA THR A 75 1.11 13.19 -2.94
C THR A 75 1.17 12.45 -4.28
N SER A 76 1.80 13.05 -5.28
CA SER A 76 1.97 12.43 -6.60
C SER A 76 2.94 11.25 -6.54
N LYS A 77 2.92 10.37 -7.58
CA LYS A 77 3.88 9.27 -7.75
C LYS A 77 5.33 9.74 -7.60
N VAL A 78 5.67 10.83 -8.29
CA VAL A 78 7.04 11.39 -8.30
C VAL A 78 7.41 11.88 -6.91
N ASP A 79 6.54 12.65 -6.26
CA ASP A 79 6.80 13.18 -4.92
C ASP A 79 6.86 12.07 -3.87
N TYR A 80 6.01 11.04 -3.97
CA TYR A 80 6.01 9.90 -3.06
C TYR A 80 7.37 9.16 -3.10
N ILE A 81 7.87 8.83 -4.30
CA ILE A 81 9.17 8.17 -4.47
C ILE A 81 10.30 9.09 -4.03
N ASN A 82 10.25 10.38 -4.37
CA ASN A 82 11.24 11.36 -3.94
C ASN A 82 11.30 11.52 -2.43
N ASN A 83 10.16 11.50 -1.73
CA ASN A 83 10.13 11.58 -0.27
C ASN A 83 10.88 10.39 0.38
N LEU A 84 10.68 9.16 -0.11
CA LEU A 84 11.43 8.00 0.37
C LEU A 84 12.94 8.14 0.11
N ASN A 85 13.33 8.60 -1.09
CA ASN A 85 14.74 8.86 -1.41
C ASN A 85 15.34 9.97 -0.51
N GLN A 86 14.58 11.02 -0.19
CA GLN A 86 15.03 12.09 0.71
C GLN A 86 15.22 11.60 2.14
N MET A 87 14.33 10.72 2.64
CA MET A 87 14.51 10.12 3.97
C MET A 87 15.89 9.45 4.09
N LYS A 88 16.27 8.62 3.13
CA LYS A 88 17.59 7.95 3.14
C LYS A 88 18.75 8.93 3.08
N LYS A 89 18.65 10.00 2.25
CA LYS A 89 19.68 11.06 2.18
C LYS A 89 19.83 11.84 3.49
N MET A 90 18.79 11.89 4.30
CA MET A 90 18.82 12.49 5.65
C MET A 90 19.22 11.50 6.75
N ASN A 91 19.80 10.35 6.40
CA ASN A 91 20.13 9.25 7.32
C ASN A 91 18.91 8.72 8.09
N MET A 92 17.73 8.83 7.51
CA MET A 92 16.51 8.24 8.04
C MET A 92 16.21 6.95 7.27
N SER A 93 15.68 5.98 7.99
CA SER A 93 15.16 4.75 7.37
C SER A 93 13.75 4.46 7.84
N ILE A 94 13.00 3.73 7.03
CA ILE A 94 11.73 3.14 7.42
C ILE A 94 11.80 1.62 7.22
N ASN A 95 11.30 0.89 8.20
CA ASN A 95 11.11 -0.55 8.12
C ASN A 95 9.63 -0.86 8.38
N ILE A 96 8.95 -1.39 7.37
CA ILE A 96 7.57 -1.86 7.47
C ILE A 96 7.62 -3.31 7.92
N GLY A 97 7.24 -3.54 9.17
CA GLY A 97 7.36 -4.83 9.86
C GLY A 97 6.09 -5.67 9.81
N HIS A 98 5.51 -5.96 10.98
CA HIS A 98 4.31 -6.78 11.10
C HIS A 98 3.13 -6.20 10.31
N SER A 99 2.50 -7.05 9.48
CA SER A 99 1.35 -6.65 8.65
C SER A 99 0.26 -7.71 8.64
N ILE A 100 -0.99 -7.26 8.74
CA ILE A 100 -2.19 -8.09 8.60
C ILE A 100 -2.88 -7.64 7.30
N TYR A 101 -2.96 -8.54 6.33
CA TYR A 101 -3.55 -8.27 5.03
C TYR A 101 -4.96 -8.85 4.94
N LEU A 102 -5.89 -8.05 4.44
CA LEU A 102 -7.29 -8.42 4.22
C LEU A 102 -7.71 -8.02 2.79
N PRO A 103 -8.64 -8.76 2.17
CA PRO A 103 -9.22 -8.34 0.90
C PRO A 103 -10.08 -7.10 1.08
N GLY A 104 -10.06 -6.22 0.08
CA GLY A 104 -11.05 -5.16 -0.03
C GLY A 104 -12.38 -5.68 -0.55
N ILE A 105 -13.45 -4.97 -0.21
CA ILE A 105 -14.83 -5.32 -0.54
C ILE A 105 -15.46 -4.13 -1.27
N ASP A 106 -16.17 -4.39 -2.35
CA ASP A 106 -16.97 -3.39 -3.05
C ASP A 106 -18.17 -2.96 -2.18
N GLU A 107 -18.41 -1.66 -2.09
CA GLU A 107 -19.43 -1.09 -1.19
C GLU A 107 -20.88 -1.46 -1.59
N LYS A 108 -21.12 -1.83 -2.84
CA LYS A 108 -22.46 -2.11 -3.37
C LYS A 108 -22.74 -3.60 -3.47
N SER A 109 -21.78 -4.36 -4.05
CA SER A 109 -21.94 -5.80 -4.23
C SER A 109 -21.56 -6.62 -3.00
N HIS A 110 -20.76 -6.05 -2.10
CA HIS A 110 -20.13 -6.72 -0.95
C HIS A 110 -19.23 -7.90 -1.35
N GLU A 111 -18.76 -7.92 -2.59
CA GLU A 111 -17.81 -8.91 -3.11
C GLU A 111 -16.37 -8.40 -3.00
N ILE A 112 -15.39 -9.31 -3.05
CA ILE A 112 -13.96 -8.97 -3.08
C ILE A 112 -13.69 -8.20 -4.38
N ASN A 113 -13.01 -7.04 -4.29
CA ASN A 113 -12.78 -6.14 -5.42
C ASN A 113 -11.30 -6.02 -5.84
N GLY A 114 -10.47 -6.98 -5.47
CA GLY A 114 -9.04 -6.99 -5.81
C GLY A 114 -8.17 -6.00 -5.04
N SER A 115 -8.74 -5.05 -4.28
CA SER A 115 -7.96 -4.14 -3.44
C SER A 115 -7.43 -4.84 -2.20
N VAL A 116 -6.33 -4.29 -1.62
CA VAL A 116 -5.71 -4.80 -0.39
C VAL A 116 -5.95 -3.81 0.75
N ARG A 117 -6.37 -4.33 1.89
CA ARG A 117 -6.43 -3.61 3.17
C ARG A 117 -5.27 -4.11 4.02
N VAL A 118 -4.53 -3.21 4.64
CA VAL A 118 -3.40 -3.62 5.49
C VAL A 118 -3.38 -2.82 6.79
N TYR A 119 -3.31 -3.54 7.91
CA TYR A 119 -2.89 -2.99 9.19
C TYR A 119 -1.40 -3.31 9.35
N TYR A 120 -0.57 -2.33 9.61
CA TYR A 120 0.86 -2.52 9.67
C TYR A 120 1.48 -1.81 10.87
N GLY A 121 2.59 -2.34 11.35
CA GLY A 121 3.53 -1.66 12.23
C GLY A 121 4.76 -1.26 11.45
N ALA A 122 5.28 -0.07 11.71
CA ALA A 122 6.50 0.41 11.09
C ALA A 122 7.39 1.11 12.10
N THR A 123 8.68 1.17 11.79
CA THR A 123 9.69 1.87 12.57
C THR A 123 10.41 2.85 11.67
N ILE A 124 10.44 4.13 12.05
CA ILE A 124 11.34 5.12 11.47
C ILE A 124 12.56 5.21 12.36
N SER A 125 13.74 5.01 11.79
CA SER A 125 15.02 5.17 12.50
C SER A 125 15.73 6.45 12.06
N VAL A 126 16.22 7.21 13.03
CA VAL A 126 17.05 8.41 12.84
C VAL A 126 18.27 8.27 13.75
N ASP A 127 19.45 8.08 13.19
CA ASP A 127 20.67 7.73 13.90
C ASP A 127 20.48 6.47 14.80
N THR A 128 20.51 6.64 16.11
CA THR A 128 20.33 5.55 17.11
C THR A 128 18.91 5.49 17.68
N ASN A 129 18.02 6.38 17.27
CA ASN A 129 16.66 6.48 17.79
C ASN A 129 15.64 5.84 16.86
N ASN A 130 14.63 5.22 17.46
CA ASN A 130 13.54 4.55 16.74
C ASN A 130 12.20 5.15 17.14
N ILE A 131 11.38 5.43 16.17
CA ILE A 131 9.98 5.85 16.33
C ILE A 131 9.11 4.74 15.79
N GLU A 132 8.42 4.04 16.67
CA GLU A 132 7.49 2.98 16.32
C GLU A 132 6.08 3.56 16.17
N PHE A 133 5.38 3.17 15.10
CA PHE A 133 3.99 3.58 14.89
C PHE A 133 3.22 2.49 14.14
N SER A 134 1.91 2.61 14.16
CA SER A 134 1.01 1.73 13.42
C SER A 134 0.18 2.54 12.44
N GLY A 135 -0.19 1.91 11.34
CA GLY A 135 -1.05 2.51 10.34
C GLY A 135 -2.02 1.51 9.73
N TYR A 136 -2.94 2.07 8.97
CA TYR A 136 -3.88 1.33 8.13
C TYR A 136 -3.81 1.90 6.72
N GLN A 137 -3.74 1.03 5.73
CA GLN A 137 -3.78 1.42 4.32
C GLN A 137 -4.90 0.69 3.58
N THR A 138 -5.46 1.40 2.61
CA THR A 138 -6.22 0.85 1.50
C THR A 138 -5.38 1.00 0.24
N VAL A 139 -5.08 -0.11 -0.42
CA VAL A 139 -4.29 -0.16 -1.65
C VAL A 139 -5.20 -0.57 -2.80
N ASN A 140 -5.46 0.35 -3.72
CA ASN A 140 -6.30 0.14 -4.89
C ASN A 140 -5.44 -0.14 -6.12
N PHE A 141 -5.94 -1.03 -6.98
CA PHE A 141 -5.23 -1.48 -8.17
C PHE A 141 -6.01 -1.15 -9.44
N LYS A 142 -5.27 -0.96 -10.53
CA LYS A 142 -5.78 -0.83 -11.88
C LYS A 142 -4.79 -1.49 -12.84
N ASP A 143 -5.25 -2.41 -13.65
CA ASP A 143 -4.42 -3.13 -14.63
C ASP A 143 -3.17 -3.79 -13.98
N GLY A 144 -3.34 -4.37 -12.78
CA GLY A 144 -2.29 -5.04 -12.02
C GLY A 144 -1.24 -4.10 -11.37
N LYS A 145 -1.44 -2.78 -11.44
CA LYS A 145 -0.59 -1.76 -10.80
C LYS A 145 -1.33 -1.01 -9.72
N ILE A 146 -0.62 -0.51 -8.72
CA ILE A 146 -1.19 0.31 -7.66
C ILE A 146 -1.59 1.66 -8.24
N SER A 147 -2.89 1.99 -8.15
CA SER A 147 -3.44 3.25 -8.64
C SER A 147 -3.59 4.29 -7.55
N GLU A 148 -3.87 3.85 -6.31
CA GLU A 148 -4.01 4.73 -5.16
C GLU A 148 -3.62 3.99 -3.88
N ILE A 149 -3.05 4.71 -2.93
CA ILE A 149 -2.92 4.29 -1.53
C ILE A 149 -3.58 5.34 -0.66
N TRP A 150 -4.45 4.92 0.25
CA TRP A 150 -5.07 5.75 1.26
C TRP A 150 -4.54 5.30 2.62
N GLU A 151 -3.91 6.21 3.37
CA GLU A 151 -3.24 5.88 4.62
C GLU A 151 -3.76 6.69 5.80
N TRP A 152 -4.01 6.01 6.89
CA TRP A 152 -4.27 6.57 8.20
C TRP A 152 -3.19 6.10 9.17
N ALA A 153 -2.45 7.05 9.73
CA ALA A 153 -1.40 6.82 10.72
C ALA A 153 -1.36 7.99 11.70
N ASP A 154 -0.64 7.85 12.81
CA ASP A 154 -0.41 8.95 13.75
C ASP A 154 0.70 9.89 13.24
N TYR A 155 0.39 10.63 12.18
CA TYR A 155 1.32 11.61 11.61
C TYR A 155 1.75 12.69 12.61
N GLY A 156 0.83 13.08 13.53
CA GLY A 156 1.13 14.09 14.54
C GLY A 156 2.15 13.59 15.55
N GLY A 157 1.94 12.39 16.09
CA GLY A 157 2.85 11.77 17.03
C GLY A 157 4.23 11.51 16.43
N VAL A 158 4.28 10.97 15.19
CA VAL A 158 5.53 10.74 14.48
C VAL A 158 6.29 12.05 14.26
N ASN A 159 5.63 13.09 13.74
CA ASN A 159 6.27 14.39 13.49
C ASN A 159 6.78 15.06 14.78
N ASN A 160 6.04 14.96 15.88
CA ASN A 160 6.49 15.52 17.17
C ASN A 160 7.79 14.85 17.63
N GLN A 161 7.85 13.51 17.58
CA GLN A 161 9.06 12.77 17.96
C GLN A 161 10.23 13.08 17.00
N LEU A 162 10.01 13.15 15.68
CA LEU A 162 11.05 13.54 14.72
C LEU A 162 11.60 14.94 15.03
N ASN A 163 10.73 15.91 15.32
CA ASN A 163 11.16 17.28 15.65
C ASN A 163 11.98 17.36 16.95
N GLU A 164 11.83 16.42 17.87
CA GLU A 164 12.66 16.32 19.08
C GLU A 164 14.05 15.76 18.80
N LEU A 165 14.17 14.86 17.81
CA LEU A 165 15.42 14.21 17.44
C LEU A 165 16.32 15.07 16.52
N ILE A 166 15.75 15.98 15.74
CA ILE A 166 16.48 16.79 14.74
C ILE A 166 16.92 18.15 15.31
N LYS A 167 16.65 18.43 16.58
CA LYS A 167 17.14 19.64 17.26
C LYS A 167 18.61 19.50 17.62
#